data_9be538dab9feea59e8dd7ca051ca4e4f
#
_entry.id   9be538dab9feea59e8dd7ca051ca4e4f
#
_cell.length_a   1.000
_cell.length_b   1.000
_cell.length_c   1.000
_cell.angle_alpha   90.00
_cell.angle_beta   90.00
_cell.angle_gamma   90.00
#
_symmetry.space_group_name_H-M   'P 1'
#
loop_
_entity.id
_entity.type
_entity.pdbx_description
1 polymer ?
#
loop_
_entity_poly.entity_id
_entity_poly.type
_entity_poly.pdbx_seq_one_letter_code
_entity_poly.pdbx_strand_id
1 'polypeptide(L)'
;NPQDVSTMVLLPLVRSQVDVPIIAAGGFIDGATMAAGFALGAEAIQMGTRMVSSVESPVHENWKNAIVSARETDTVFLNRAHSPALRAIRTEKTTRLEFDVETNAMSEFGTATDLYFGGDMEASIALTGQVCGRIDSVRPVAEIIAEVRDEFFKVMGSMSQQYLN
;
A
#
# COMPACT_ATOMS: atom_id res chain seq x y z
N ASN A 1 -8.55 2.28 19.32
CA ASN A 1 -7.83 3.37 18.63
C ASN A 1 -6.87 2.78 17.63
N PRO A 2 -6.89 3.23 16.36
CA PRO A 2 -5.94 2.79 15.37
C PRO A 2 -4.54 3.21 15.82
N GLN A 3 -3.67 2.22 16.00
CA GLN A 3 -2.27 2.44 16.35
C GLN A 3 -1.41 2.21 15.12
N ASP A 4 -0.39 3.04 14.96
CA ASP A 4 0.53 2.96 13.85
C ASP A 4 1.57 1.87 14.13
N VAL A 5 1.25 0.63 13.77
CA VAL A 5 2.13 -0.53 13.91
C VAL A 5 2.60 -0.96 12.52
N SER A 6 3.91 -0.97 12.31
CA SER A 6 4.48 -1.39 11.03
C SER A 6 4.25 -2.88 10.77
N THR A 7 4.19 -3.26 9.49
CA THR A 7 4.04 -4.66 9.05
C THR A 7 5.15 -5.57 9.64
N MET A 8 6.38 -5.05 9.80
CA MET A 8 7.51 -5.77 10.41
C MET A 8 7.24 -6.21 11.86
N VAL A 9 6.41 -5.46 12.60
CA VAL A 9 6.05 -5.79 13.99
C VAL A 9 4.73 -6.55 14.04
N LEU A 10 3.74 -6.11 13.25
CA LEU A 10 2.39 -6.66 13.29
C LEU A 10 2.35 -8.11 12.79
N LEU A 11 3.04 -8.42 11.69
CA LEU A 11 2.94 -9.72 11.04
C LEU A 11 3.44 -10.88 11.92
N PRO A 12 4.64 -10.83 12.52
CA PRO A 12 5.09 -11.90 13.43
C PRO A 12 4.24 -11.95 14.72
N LEU A 13 3.72 -10.81 15.18
CA LEU A 13 2.81 -10.79 16.33
C LEU A 13 1.51 -11.54 16.02
N VAL A 14 0.89 -11.28 14.88
CA VAL A 14 -0.33 -11.99 14.45
C VAL A 14 -0.02 -13.48 14.26
N ARG A 15 1.10 -13.81 13.60
CA ARG A 15 1.51 -15.20 13.37
C ARG A 15 1.66 -15.98 14.68
N SER A 16 2.12 -15.34 15.74
CA SER A 16 2.26 -15.98 17.07
C SER A 16 0.91 -16.24 17.78
N GLN A 17 -0.18 -15.67 17.28
CA GLN A 17 -1.50 -15.74 17.92
C GLN A 17 -2.49 -16.64 17.16
N VAL A 18 -2.22 -16.97 15.90
CA VAL A 18 -3.16 -17.73 15.06
C VAL A 18 -2.45 -18.84 14.29
N ASP A 19 -3.20 -19.93 14.05
CA ASP A 19 -2.73 -21.09 13.27
C ASP A 19 -3.39 -21.18 11.87
N VAL A 20 -4.00 -20.08 11.41
CA VAL A 20 -4.59 -20.00 10.08
C VAL A 20 -3.61 -19.36 9.08
N PRO A 21 -3.76 -19.63 7.77
CA PRO A 21 -2.97 -18.96 6.75
C PRO A 21 -3.11 -17.44 6.82
N ILE A 22 -1.99 -16.72 6.70
CA ILE A 22 -1.94 -15.27 6.78
C ILE A 22 -1.62 -14.69 5.41
N ILE A 23 -2.48 -13.79 4.93
CA ILE A 23 -2.22 -12.95 3.76
C ILE A 23 -1.76 -11.57 4.27
N ALA A 24 -0.50 -11.24 4.06
CA ALA A 24 0.06 -9.97 4.49
C ALA A 24 -0.26 -8.84 3.52
N ALA A 25 -0.74 -7.71 4.04
CA ALA A 25 -1.05 -6.51 3.28
C ALA A 25 -0.36 -5.28 3.89
N GLY A 26 -0.04 -4.29 3.03
CA GLY A 26 0.62 -3.05 3.46
C GLY A 26 2.15 -3.14 3.39
N GLY A 27 2.72 -2.44 2.40
CA GLY A 27 4.16 -2.39 2.19
C GLY A 27 4.70 -3.37 1.13
N PHE A 28 3.85 -4.16 0.47
CA PHE A 28 4.27 -5.16 -0.51
C PHE A 28 4.11 -4.64 -1.94
N ILE A 29 5.19 -4.68 -2.74
CA ILE A 29 5.20 -4.23 -4.15
C ILE A 29 6.13 -5.05 -5.05
N ASP A 30 7.05 -5.83 -4.48
CA ASP A 30 8.12 -6.53 -5.20
C ASP A 30 8.47 -7.86 -4.52
N GLY A 31 9.35 -8.63 -5.16
CA GLY A 31 9.76 -9.94 -4.66
C GLY A 31 10.58 -9.86 -3.36
N ALA A 32 11.31 -8.79 -3.13
CA ALA A 32 12.06 -8.60 -1.90
C ALA A 32 11.12 -8.41 -0.70
N THR A 33 10.09 -7.57 -0.85
CA THR A 33 9.06 -7.39 0.19
C THR A 33 8.22 -8.66 0.38
N MET A 34 7.93 -9.41 -0.69
CA MET A 34 7.28 -10.72 -0.60
C MET A 34 8.12 -11.70 0.21
N ALA A 35 9.44 -11.81 -0.05
CA ALA A 35 10.34 -12.68 0.71
C ALA A 35 10.40 -12.30 2.19
N ALA A 36 10.45 -11.02 2.51
CA ALA A 36 10.39 -10.51 3.87
C ALA A 36 9.06 -10.89 4.57
N GLY A 37 7.92 -10.73 3.87
CA GLY A 37 6.61 -11.13 4.39
C GLY A 37 6.53 -12.62 4.71
N PHE A 38 7.05 -13.47 3.86
CA PHE A 38 7.11 -14.92 4.07
C PHE A 38 8.03 -15.30 5.23
N ALA A 39 9.19 -14.64 5.35
CA ALA A 39 10.10 -14.83 6.49
C ALA A 39 9.44 -14.43 7.83
N LEU A 40 8.50 -13.47 7.81
CA LEU A 40 7.73 -13.03 8.98
C LEU A 40 6.48 -13.88 9.25
N GLY A 41 6.21 -14.92 8.44
CA GLY A 41 5.14 -15.88 8.66
C GLY A 41 3.89 -15.69 7.82
N ALA A 42 3.91 -14.85 6.79
CA ALA A 42 2.84 -14.83 5.78
C ALA A 42 2.96 -16.02 4.81
N GLU A 43 1.83 -16.41 4.25
CA GLU A 43 1.74 -17.44 3.19
C GLU A 43 1.36 -16.84 1.83
N ALA A 44 0.89 -15.58 1.84
CA ALA A 44 0.63 -14.80 0.63
C ALA A 44 0.78 -13.30 0.93
N ILE A 45 0.86 -12.49 -0.13
CA ILE A 45 0.85 -11.03 -0.03
C ILE A 45 -0.32 -10.43 -0.82
N GLN A 46 -0.77 -9.26 -0.37
CA GLN A 46 -1.76 -8.44 -1.10
C GLN A 46 -1.13 -7.08 -1.42
N MET A 47 -1.19 -6.70 -2.69
CA MET A 47 -0.71 -5.42 -3.19
C MET A 47 -1.89 -4.51 -3.53
N GLY A 48 -2.05 -3.39 -2.81
CA GLY A 48 -3.07 -2.36 -3.12
C GLY A 48 -2.50 -1.31 -4.07
N THR A 49 -1.66 -0.43 -3.57
CA THR A 49 -1.12 0.73 -4.29
C THR A 49 -0.45 0.36 -5.62
N ARG A 50 0.29 -0.75 -5.66
CA ARG A 50 0.90 -1.25 -6.91
C ARG A 50 -0.15 -1.61 -7.96
N MET A 51 -1.28 -2.20 -7.55
CA MET A 51 -2.36 -2.56 -8.46
C MET A 51 -3.19 -1.35 -8.90
N VAL A 52 -3.36 -0.34 -8.04
CA VAL A 52 -3.97 0.95 -8.42
C VAL A 52 -3.16 1.60 -9.54
N SER A 53 -1.83 1.54 -9.51
CA SER A 53 -0.93 2.07 -10.54
C SER A 53 -0.64 1.09 -11.70
N SER A 54 -1.57 0.18 -12.00
CA SER A 54 -1.47 -0.70 -13.18
C SER A 54 -2.21 -0.16 -14.39
N VAL A 55 -1.88 -0.68 -15.57
CA VAL A 55 -2.54 -0.33 -16.83
C VAL A 55 -4.02 -0.69 -16.77
N GLU A 56 -4.34 -1.87 -16.25
CA GLU A 56 -5.71 -2.41 -16.19
C GLU A 56 -6.55 -1.81 -15.06
N SER A 57 -5.94 -1.09 -14.13
CA SER A 57 -6.70 -0.40 -13.09
C SER A 57 -7.66 0.63 -13.71
N PRO A 58 -8.96 0.63 -13.35
CA PRO A 58 -9.93 1.53 -13.94
C PRO A 58 -9.86 2.96 -13.42
N VAL A 59 -9.00 3.23 -12.42
CA VAL A 59 -8.89 4.57 -11.86
C VAL A 59 -8.29 5.55 -12.87
N HIS A 60 -8.69 6.82 -12.75
CA HIS A 60 -8.21 7.88 -13.62
C HIS A 60 -6.68 8.02 -13.57
N GLU A 61 -6.08 8.40 -14.68
CA GLU A 61 -4.63 8.56 -14.83
C GLU A 61 -4.01 9.57 -13.83
N ASN A 62 -4.77 10.57 -13.38
CA ASN A 62 -4.30 11.53 -12.38
C ASN A 62 -3.89 10.84 -11.08
N TRP A 63 -4.66 9.83 -10.63
CA TRP A 63 -4.30 9.08 -9.43
C TRP A 63 -3.06 8.18 -9.67
N LYS A 64 -3.00 7.50 -10.83
CA LYS A 64 -1.82 6.70 -11.19
C LYS A 64 -0.56 7.56 -11.27
N ASN A 65 -0.66 8.74 -11.88
CA ASN A 65 0.43 9.70 -11.99
C ASN A 65 0.84 10.27 -10.62
N ALA A 66 -0.12 10.54 -9.74
CA ALA A 66 0.15 10.96 -8.38
C ALA A 66 0.95 9.89 -7.61
N ILE A 67 0.62 8.60 -7.77
CA ILE A 67 1.38 7.50 -7.16
C ILE A 67 2.81 7.46 -7.70
N VAL A 68 2.98 7.49 -9.03
CA VAL A 68 4.29 7.37 -9.69
C VAL A 68 5.20 8.57 -9.40
N SER A 69 4.61 9.74 -9.16
CA SER A 69 5.36 10.97 -8.84
C SER A 69 5.64 11.15 -7.35
N ALA A 70 5.00 10.36 -6.49
CA ALA A 70 5.09 10.51 -5.05
C ALA A 70 6.38 9.93 -4.47
N ARG A 71 6.85 10.53 -3.39
CA ARG A 71 7.85 9.94 -2.50
C ARG A 71 7.16 9.15 -1.38
N GLU A 72 7.91 8.34 -0.66
CA GLU A 72 7.44 7.58 0.51
C GLU A 72 6.86 8.46 1.63
N THR A 73 7.21 9.74 1.66
CA THR A 73 6.74 10.75 2.60
C THR A 73 5.51 11.53 2.11
N ASP A 74 5.10 11.35 0.87
CA ASP A 74 4.00 12.11 0.27
C ASP A 74 2.63 11.43 0.51
N THR A 75 2.50 10.71 1.61
CA THR A 75 1.23 10.19 2.13
C THR A 75 0.93 10.76 3.50
N VAL A 76 -0.36 10.80 3.85
CA VAL A 76 -0.87 11.22 5.15
C VAL A 76 -1.56 10.05 5.85
N PHE A 77 -1.54 10.07 7.19
CA PHE A 77 -2.25 9.09 8.01
C PHE A 77 -3.44 9.78 8.67
N LEU A 78 -4.62 9.47 8.20
CA LEU A 78 -5.88 10.11 8.56
C LEU A 78 -6.64 9.31 9.61
N ASN A 79 -7.62 9.98 10.23
CA ASN A 79 -8.61 9.36 11.09
C ASN A 79 -8.02 8.76 12.39
N ARG A 80 -6.95 9.36 12.92
CA ARG A 80 -6.24 8.86 14.12
C ARG A 80 -7.12 8.79 15.36
N ALA A 81 -8.09 9.69 15.50
CA ALA A 81 -9.03 9.73 16.62
C ALA A 81 -10.26 8.82 16.42
N HIS A 82 -10.43 8.27 15.23
CA HIS A 82 -11.59 7.48 14.82
C HIS A 82 -11.17 6.10 14.26
N SER A 83 -12.12 5.32 13.74
CA SER A 83 -11.89 4.03 13.11
C SER A 83 -12.75 3.90 11.84
N PRO A 84 -12.22 3.36 10.75
CA PRO A 84 -10.85 2.91 10.56
C PRO A 84 -9.84 4.05 10.34
N ALA A 85 -8.58 3.83 10.69
CA ALA A 85 -7.50 4.70 10.24
C ALA A 85 -7.22 4.47 8.75
N LEU A 86 -6.79 5.54 8.06
CA LEU A 86 -6.61 5.54 6.61
C LEU A 86 -5.25 6.12 6.24
N ARG A 87 -4.64 5.60 5.18
CA ARG A 87 -3.49 6.24 4.55
C ARG A 87 -3.84 6.63 3.12
N ALA A 88 -3.55 7.88 2.77
CA ALA A 88 -3.89 8.45 1.48
C ALA A 88 -2.73 9.27 0.91
N ILE A 89 -2.75 9.51 -0.40
CA ILE A 89 -1.83 10.47 -1.03
C ILE A 89 -2.10 11.87 -0.48
N ARG A 90 -1.05 12.68 -0.37
CA ARG A 90 -1.14 14.06 0.11
C ARG A 90 -1.76 14.95 -0.96
N THR A 91 -2.87 15.59 -0.62
CA THR A 91 -3.57 16.62 -1.38
C THR A 91 -3.89 17.78 -0.44
N GLU A 92 -4.53 18.86 -0.91
CA GLU A 92 -4.98 19.94 -0.02
C GLU A 92 -6.01 19.41 0.98
N LYS A 93 -7.00 18.65 0.50
CA LYS A 93 -8.03 18.01 1.34
C LYS A 93 -7.41 17.11 2.41
N THR A 94 -6.56 16.17 2.01
CA THR A 94 -5.99 15.19 2.97
C THR A 94 -4.99 15.83 3.92
N THR A 95 -4.29 16.89 3.53
CA THR A 95 -3.43 17.68 4.42
C THR A 95 -4.24 18.38 5.50
N ARG A 96 -5.40 18.98 5.14
CA ARG A 96 -6.31 19.56 6.12
C ARG A 96 -6.80 18.52 7.12
N LEU A 97 -7.25 17.35 6.63
CA LEU A 97 -7.78 16.26 7.45
C LEU A 97 -6.71 15.58 8.34
N GLU A 98 -5.42 15.67 8.00
CA GLU A 98 -4.36 15.09 8.82
C GLU A 98 -4.29 15.72 10.21
N PHE A 99 -4.62 16.99 10.31
CA PHE A 99 -4.58 17.79 11.55
C PHE A 99 -5.97 18.00 12.19
N ASP A 100 -7.03 17.66 11.49
CA ASP A 100 -8.40 17.74 11.98
C ASP A 100 -8.76 16.45 12.71
N VAL A 101 -8.64 16.45 14.04
CA VAL A 101 -8.95 15.29 14.87
C VAL A 101 -10.43 15.14 15.21
N GLU A 102 -11.24 16.17 14.97
CA GLU A 102 -12.68 16.17 15.25
C GLU A 102 -13.47 15.51 14.10
N THR A 103 -13.04 15.73 12.86
CA THR A 103 -13.72 15.21 11.68
C THR A 103 -13.39 13.73 11.46
N ASN A 104 -14.42 12.90 11.36
CA ASN A 104 -14.24 11.52 10.88
C ASN A 104 -13.99 11.54 9.37
N ALA A 105 -12.78 11.17 8.95
CA ALA A 105 -12.39 11.16 7.55
C ALA A 105 -13.32 10.30 6.66
N MET A 106 -14.07 9.36 7.23
CA MET A 106 -15.06 8.58 6.48
C MET A 106 -16.21 9.43 5.93
N SER A 107 -16.56 10.55 6.58
CA SER A 107 -17.57 11.48 6.08
C SER A 107 -17.08 12.35 4.92
N GLU A 108 -15.77 12.39 4.69
CA GLU A 108 -15.10 13.24 3.71
C GLU A 108 -14.76 12.50 2.40
N PHE A 109 -15.20 11.23 2.25
CA PHE A 109 -15.00 10.49 0.99
C PHE A 109 -15.72 11.13 -0.22
N GLY A 110 -16.74 11.96 0.04
CA GLY A 110 -17.40 12.74 -1.01
C GLY A 110 -17.88 11.89 -2.19
N THR A 111 -17.69 12.40 -3.40
CA THR A 111 -17.99 11.70 -4.65
C THR A 111 -16.79 10.87 -5.12
N ALA A 112 -16.70 9.63 -4.64
CA ALA A 112 -15.62 8.71 -5.03
C ALA A 112 -15.55 8.51 -6.56
N THR A 113 -16.68 8.59 -7.28
CA THR A 113 -16.75 8.51 -8.75
C THR A 113 -15.97 9.62 -9.44
N ASP A 114 -15.98 10.83 -8.89
CA ASP A 114 -15.25 11.97 -9.47
C ASP A 114 -13.75 11.82 -9.31
N LEU A 115 -13.29 11.23 -8.19
CA LEU A 115 -11.90 10.82 -8.03
C LEU A 115 -11.54 9.67 -8.97
N TYR A 116 -12.29 8.56 -8.91
CA TYR A 116 -11.94 7.30 -9.59
C TYR A 116 -11.96 7.43 -11.12
N PHE A 117 -12.96 8.14 -11.66
CA PHE A 117 -13.18 8.21 -13.10
C PHE A 117 -13.07 9.63 -13.66
N GLY A 118 -13.33 10.65 -12.85
CA GLY A 118 -13.19 12.05 -13.24
C GLY A 118 -11.79 12.62 -13.03
N GLY A 119 -10.98 11.98 -12.21
CA GLY A 119 -9.60 12.38 -11.93
C GLY A 119 -9.47 13.62 -11.03
N ASP A 120 -10.54 14.02 -10.36
CA ASP A 120 -10.50 15.09 -9.37
C ASP A 120 -9.93 14.56 -8.04
N MET A 121 -8.65 14.83 -7.82
CA MET A 121 -7.91 14.35 -6.64
C MET A 121 -8.39 14.99 -5.33
N GLU A 122 -9.17 16.07 -5.39
CA GLU A 122 -9.75 16.74 -4.22
C GLU A 122 -11.21 16.32 -3.95
N ALA A 123 -11.86 15.61 -4.88
CA ALA A 123 -13.24 15.18 -4.72
C ALA A 123 -13.41 14.12 -3.62
N SER A 124 -12.37 13.31 -3.36
CA SER A 124 -12.42 12.22 -2.40
C SER A 124 -11.04 11.98 -1.76
N ILE A 125 -10.89 10.86 -1.06
CA ILE A 125 -9.64 10.44 -0.40
C ILE A 125 -8.99 9.32 -1.23
N ALA A 126 -7.89 9.62 -1.90
CA ALA A 126 -7.13 8.68 -2.71
C ALA A 126 -6.26 7.76 -1.84
N LEU A 127 -6.81 6.61 -1.44
CA LEU A 127 -6.14 5.66 -0.56
C LEU A 127 -4.85 5.13 -1.18
N THR A 128 -3.71 5.45 -0.56
CA THR A 128 -2.38 5.18 -1.11
C THR A 128 -1.40 4.88 0.01
N GLY A 129 -0.70 3.75 -0.08
CA GLY A 129 0.33 3.36 0.89
C GLY A 129 1.67 4.05 0.64
N GLN A 130 2.55 4.07 1.66
CA GLN A 130 3.90 4.65 1.59
C GLN A 130 4.78 4.01 0.51
N VAL A 131 4.46 2.81 0.06
CA VAL A 131 5.14 2.14 -1.06
C VAL A 131 5.06 2.90 -2.38
N CYS A 132 4.19 3.91 -2.49
CA CYS A 132 4.16 4.81 -3.66
C CYS A 132 5.54 5.36 -3.99
N GLY A 133 6.37 5.72 -3.01
CA GLY A 133 7.73 6.21 -3.22
C GLY A 133 8.70 5.20 -3.87
N ARG A 134 8.26 3.95 -4.08
CA ARG A 134 9.02 2.91 -4.78
C ARG A 134 8.35 2.45 -6.08
N ILE A 135 7.29 3.13 -6.51
CA ILE A 135 6.56 2.83 -7.75
C ILE A 135 6.90 3.93 -8.76
N ASP A 136 7.66 3.60 -9.77
CA ASP A 136 8.22 4.52 -10.75
C ASP A 136 7.48 4.52 -12.11
N SER A 137 6.52 3.59 -12.30
CA SER A 137 5.87 3.41 -13.60
C SER A 137 4.51 2.74 -13.49
N VAL A 138 3.62 3.07 -14.42
CA VAL A 138 2.37 2.33 -14.66
C VAL A 138 2.67 1.18 -15.60
N ARG A 139 2.36 -0.07 -15.17
CA ARG A 139 2.71 -1.28 -15.91
C ARG A 139 1.55 -2.27 -15.97
N PRO A 140 1.51 -3.18 -16.95
CA PRO A 140 0.54 -4.26 -17.00
C PRO A 140 0.61 -5.17 -15.76
N VAL A 141 -0.55 -5.60 -15.25
CA VAL A 141 -0.64 -6.50 -14.07
C VAL A 141 0.17 -7.78 -14.28
N ALA A 142 0.12 -8.35 -15.49
CA ALA A 142 0.86 -9.57 -15.81
C ALA A 142 2.37 -9.41 -15.64
N GLU A 143 2.92 -8.26 -16.04
CA GLU A 143 4.34 -7.94 -15.87
C GLU A 143 4.69 -7.73 -14.39
N ILE A 144 3.85 -6.99 -13.65
CA ILE A 144 4.04 -6.75 -12.21
C ILE A 144 4.12 -8.09 -11.47
N ILE A 145 3.17 -9.00 -11.72
CA ILE A 145 3.12 -10.30 -11.05
C ILE A 145 4.32 -11.17 -11.42
N ALA A 146 4.70 -11.19 -12.71
CA ALA A 146 5.85 -11.96 -13.18
C ALA A 146 7.14 -11.46 -12.50
N GLU A 147 7.35 -10.15 -12.47
CA GLU A 147 8.53 -9.53 -11.85
C GLU A 147 8.61 -9.81 -10.34
N VAL A 148 7.49 -9.64 -9.60
CA VAL A 148 7.42 -9.95 -8.18
C VAL A 148 7.80 -11.41 -7.91
N ARG A 149 7.27 -12.35 -8.71
CA ARG A 149 7.59 -13.78 -8.60
C ARG A 149 9.07 -14.05 -8.88
N ASP A 150 9.58 -13.54 -9.98
CA ASP A 150 10.94 -13.84 -10.43
C ASP A 150 11.98 -13.21 -9.48
N GLU A 151 11.73 -12.00 -9.00
CA GLU A 151 12.55 -11.37 -7.98
C GLU A 151 12.48 -12.11 -6.64
N PHE A 152 11.31 -12.60 -6.22
CA PHE A 152 11.16 -13.40 -5.01
C PHE A 152 12.10 -14.62 -5.04
N PHE A 153 12.08 -15.41 -6.11
CA PHE A 153 12.97 -16.57 -6.22
C PHE A 153 14.44 -16.20 -6.28
N LYS A 154 14.78 -15.09 -6.94
CA LYS A 154 16.14 -14.56 -6.97
C LYS A 154 16.63 -14.17 -5.56
N VAL A 155 15.80 -13.46 -4.79
CA VAL A 155 16.12 -13.06 -3.41
C VAL A 155 16.30 -14.30 -2.53
N MET A 156 15.38 -15.26 -2.59
CA MET A 156 15.48 -16.51 -1.81
C MET A 156 16.73 -17.30 -2.13
N GLY A 157 17.07 -17.43 -3.41
CA GLY A 157 18.29 -18.09 -3.85
C GLY A 157 19.56 -17.39 -3.36
N SER A 158 19.60 -16.06 -3.45
CA SER A 158 20.72 -15.25 -2.98
C SER A 158 20.93 -15.37 -1.47
N MET A 159 19.85 -15.30 -0.69
CA MET A 159 19.89 -15.46 0.77
C MET A 159 20.36 -16.87 1.17
N SER A 160 19.84 -17.91 0.51
CA SER A 160 20.28 -19.29 0.75
C SER A 160 21.79 -19.45 0.49
N GLN A 161 22.27 -18.92 -0.61
CA GLN A 161 23.68 -18.98 -0.98
C GLN A 161 24.59 -18.21 0.00
N GLN A 162 24.11 -17.07 0.50
CA GLN A 162 24.90 -16.19 1.38
C GLN A 162 24.94 -16.68 2.82
N TYR A 163 23.87 -17.28 3.33
CA TYR A 163 23.71 -17.54 4.76
C TYR A 163 23.59 -19.02 5.14
N LEU A 164 23.36 -19.93 4.18
CA LEU A 164 23.16 -21.36 4.45
C LEU A 164 24.28 -22.25 3.85
N ASN A 165 25.20 -21.68 3.08
CA ASN A 165 26.43 -22.29 2.58
C ASN A 165 27.63 -21.59 3.21
#